data_46d3043787cd166bd9a59bdc9f27b3a5
#
_entry.id   46d3043787cd166bd9a59bdc9f27b3a5
#
_cell.length_a   1.000
_cell.length_b   1.000
_cell.length_c   1.000
_cell.angle_alpha   90.00
_cell.angle_beta   90.00
_cell.angle_gamma   90.00
#
_symmetry.space_group_name_H-M   'P 1'
#
loop_
_entity.id
_entity.type
_entity.pdbx_description
1 polymer ?
#
loop_
_entity_poly.entity_id
_entity_poly.type
_entity_poly.pdbx_seq_one_letter_code
_entity_poly.pdbx_strand_id
1 'polypeptide(L)'
;MQTFYIIGISDNRNQFLSPEIRNLVSQGKVFSGGKRHHELVHAYLPEDAVWIDITVPLDAVFCRYEEHSEIIVFASGDPLFFGFANTVMRKLPSAKIILFPTFNSLQMLAHRILLPYQEMQTLSLTGRPWDAFDSALIRGDKLIGVLTDREKTPATIAARMLEYGYD
;
A
#
# COMPACT_ATOMS: atom_id res chain seq x y z
N MET A 1 11.52 -11.77 -18.98
CA MET A 1 10.36 -11.75 -18.03
C MET A 1 10.82 -11.03 -16.79
N GLN A 2 10.13 -9.99 -16.39
CA GLN A 2 10.49 -9.21 -15.19
C GLN A 2 9.98 -9.89 -13.92
N THR A 3 10.74 -9.75 -12.82
CA THR A 3 10.32 -10.22 -11.50
C THR A 3 10.21 -9.02 -10.54
N PHE A 4 9.08 -8.91 -9.89
CA PHE A 4 8.84 -7.92 -8.83
C PHE A 4 8.74 -8.61 -7.49
N TYR A 5 9.61 -8.23 -6.56
CA TYR A 5 9.50 -8.57 -5.16
C TYR A 5 8.85 -7.39 -4.45
N ILE A 6 7.62 -7.53 -3.99
CA ILE A 6 6.91 -6.42 -3.38
C ILE A 6 6.78 -6.66 -1.88
N ILE A 7 7.51 -5.83 -1.12
CA ILE A 7 7.68 -5.95 0.32
C ILE A 7 6.79 -4.92 1.01
N GLY A 8 5.85 -5.40 1.79
CA GLY A 8 5.04 -4.59 2.69
C GLY A 8 5.87 -4.12 3.89
N ILE A 9 5.83 -2.83 4.17
CA ILE A 9 6.50 -2.24 5.34
C ILE A 9 5.52 -1.46 6.21
N SER A 10 5.84 -1.38 7.49
CA SER A 10 5.11 -0.57 8.46
C SER A 10 5.61 0.88 8.49
N ASP A 11 4.94 1.73 9.27
CA ASP A 11 5.34 3.10 9.50
C ASP A 11 6.46 3.25 10.55
N ASN A 12 6.92 2.17 11.13
CA ASN A 12 7.98 2.17 12.11
C ASN A 12 9.33 2.49 11.46
N ARG A 13 10.14 3.32 12.10
CA ARG A 13 11.51 3.59 11.63
C ARG A 13 12.39 2.32 11.65
N ASN A 14 12.20 1.48 12.66
CA ASN A 14 12.84 0.18 12.73
C ASN A 14 11.94 -0.86 12.09
N GLN A 15 12.22 -1.21 10.84
CA GLN A 15 11.47 -2.22 10.11
C GLN A 15 11.81 -3.62 10.61
N PHE A 16 10.78 -4.42 10.86
CA PHE A 16 10.99 -5.85 11.09
C PHE A 16 11.05 -6.56 9.73
N LEU A 17 12.28 -6.81 9.28
CA LEU A 17 12.52 -7.58 8.06
C LEU A 17 12.93 -9.01 8.44
N SER A 18 12.23 -10.02 7.92
CA SER A 18 12.61 -11.42 8.11
C SER A 18 14.01 -11.69 7.54
N PRO A 19 14.70 -12.76 7.97
CA PRO A 19 16.00 -13.13 7.39
C PRO A 19 15.95 -13.29 5.87
N GLU A 20 14.85 -13.83 5.34
CA GLU A 20 14.63 -13.98 3.90
C GLU A 20 14.59 -12.61 3.19
N ILE A 21 13.80 -11.67 3.71
CA ILE A 21 13.70 -10.31 3.15
C ILE A 21 15.04 -9.59 3.26
N ARG A 22 15.75 -9.71 4.38
CA ARG A 22 17.08 -9.11 4.55
C ARG A 22 18.07 -9.63 3.52
N ASN A 23 18.09 -10.94 3.30
CA ASN A 23 18.92 -11.54 2.28
C ASN A 23 18.57 -11.06 0.86
N LEU A 24 17.27 -10.99 0.54
CA LEU A 24 16.78 -10.45 -0.72
C LEU A 24 17.22 -8.99 -0.93
N VAL A 25 17.07 -8.16 0.08
CA VAL A 25 17.46 -6.74 0.03
C VAL A 25 18.98 -6.60 -0.10
N SER A 26 19.78 -7.37 0.64
CA SER A 26 21.25 -7.28 0.59
C SER A 26 21.85 -7.70 -0.76
N GLN A 27 21.14 -8.51 -1.53
CA GLN A 27 21.55 -8.95 -2.88
C GLN A 27 20.89 -8.15 -4.01
N GLY A 28 19.89 -7.34 -3.68
CA GLY A 28 19.17 -6.53 -4.64
C GLY A 28 19.99 -5.36 -5.16
N LYS A 29 19.69 -4.93 -6.39
CA LYS A 29 20.33 -3.76 -7.02
C LYS A 29 19.34 -2.64 -7.29
N VAL A 30 18.12 -2.98 -7.69
CA VAL A 30 17.11 -2.01 -8.09
C VAL A 30 15.93 -2.05 -7.12
N PHE A 31 15.69 -0.91 -6.52
CA PHE A 31 14.68 -0.71 -5.51
C PHE A 31 13.70 0.38 -5.92
N SER A 32 12.49 0.28 -5.44
CA SER A 32 11.46 1.27 -5.73
C SER A 32 10.50 1.46 -4.56
N GLY A 33 9.87 2.62 -4.53
CA GLY A 33 8.89 2.98 -3.51
C GLY A 33 8.59 4.47 -3.56
N GLY A 34 7.62 4.94 -2.80
CA GLY A 34 7.43 6.37 -2.58
C GLY A 34 8.52 6.97 -1.68
N LYS A 35 8.65 8.30 -1.68
CA LYS A 35 9.64 9.03 -0.87
C LYS A 35 9.68 8.57 0.59
N ARG A 36 8.51 8.41 1.23
CA ARG A 36 8.42 7.93 2.61
C ARG A 36 8.97 6.51 2.79
N HIS A 37 8.73 5.62 1.81
CA HIS A 37 9.29 4.27 1.86
C HIS A 37 10.82 4.32 1.82
N HIS A 38 11.40 5.15 0.95
CA HIS A 38 12.84 5.37 0.90
C HIS A 38 13.40 5.81 2.25
N GLU A 39 12.79 6.83 2.88
CA GLU A 39 13.20 7.33 4.20
C GLU A 39 13.17 6.24 5.29
N LEU A 40 12.27 5.26 5.17
CA LEU A 40 12.14 4.16 6.13
C LEU A 40 13.11 3.00 5.89
N VAL A 41 13.57 2.80 4.65
CA VAL A 41 14.35 1.61 4.30
C VAL A 41 15.78 1.90 3.85
N HIS A 42 16.17 3.15 3.61
CA HIS A 42 17.49 3.51 3.04
C HIS A 42 18.66 2.92 3.83
N ALA A 43 18.55 2.80 5.15
CA ALA A 43 19.59 2.23 6.01
C ALA A 43 19.79 0.71 5.81
N TYR A 44 18.87 0.04 5.14
CA TYR A 44 18.93 -1.39 4.83
C TYR A 44 19.43 -1.70 3.42
N LEU A 45 19.51 -0.67 2.57
CA LEU A 45 19.86 -0.83 1.16
C LEU A 45 21.39 -0.94 0.99
N PRO A 46 21.88 -1.70 -0.02
CA PRO A 46 23.28 -1.68 -0.43
C PRO A 46 23.74 -0.27 -0.83
N GLU A 47 25.06 0.00 -0.72
CA GLU A 47 25.66 1.31 -1.07
C GLU A 47 25.49 1.64 -2.56
N ASP A 48 25.48 0.63 -3.43
CA ASP A 48 25.30 0.75 -4.89
C ASP A 48 23.84 0.60 -5.35
N ALA A 49 22.88 0.68 -4.41
CA ALA A 49 21.46 0.52 -4.71
C ALA A 49 20.95 1.63 -5.65
N VAL A 50 20.28 1.23 -6.71
CA VAL A 50 19.55 2.14 -7.59
C VAL A 50 18.13 2.29 -7.05
N TRP A 51 17.70 3.53 -6.76
CA TRP A 51 16.34 3.82 -6.30
C TRP A 51 15.49 4.45 -7.40
N ILE A 52 14.29 3.92 -7.57
CA ILE A 52 13.27 4.45 -8.49
C ILE A 52 12.08 4.95 -7.67
N ASP A 53 11.89 6.26 -7.63
CA ASP A 53 10.74 6.86 -6.95
C ASP A 53 9.43 6.54 -7.67
N ILE A 54 8.43 6.09 -6.91
CA ILE A 54 7.06 5.95 -7.40
C ILE A 54 6.40 7.33 -7.31
N THR A 55 6.25 7.97 -8.46
CA THR A 55 5.64 9.29 -8.62
C THR A 55 4.54 9.22 -9.68
N VAL A 56 3.67 10.22 -9.70
CA VAL A 56 2.68 10.39 -10.77
C VAL A 56 3.20 11.39 -11.81
N PRO A 57 3.00 11.15 -13.11
CA PRO A 57 2.31 9.99 -13.69
C PRO A 57 3.13 8.70 -13.63
N LEU A 58 2.44 7.57 -13.39
CA LEU A 58 3.07 6.27 -13.20
C LEU A 58 3.77 5.73 -14.47
N ASP A 59 3.40 6.19 -15.65
CA ASP A 59 3.98 5.69 -16.91
C ASP A 59 5.49 5.90 -16.96
N ALA A 60 5.99 7.04 -16.47
CA ALA A 60 7.44 7.30 -16.37
C ALA A 60 8.16 6.29 -15.44
N VAL A 61 7.49 5.84 -14.37
CA VAL A 61 8.02 4.83 -13.45
C VAL A 61 8.12 3.48 -14.14
N PHE A 62 7.04 3.09 -14.85
CA PHE A 62 7.02 1.81 -15.56
C PHE A 62 8.01 1.76 -16.72
N CYS A 63 8.25 2.87 -17.45
CA CYS A 63 9.33 2.94 -18.45
C CYS A 63 10.71 2.65 -17.83
N ARG A 64 10.98 3.20 -16.64
CA ARG A 64 12.24 2.90 -15.94
C ARG A 64 12.33 1.44 -15.50
N TYR A 65 11.22 0.80 -15.14
CA TYR A 65 11.20 -0.61 -14.79
C TYR A 65 11.58 -1.52 -15.99
N GLU A 66 11.25 -1.12 -17.22
CA GLU A 66 11.56 -1.90 -18.43
C GLU A 66 13.07 -2.15 -18.62
N GLU A 67 13.91 -1.30 -18.05
CA GLU A 67 15.38 -1.43 -18.11
C GLU A 67 15.93 -2.54 -17.18
N HIS A 68 15.09 -3.13 -16.34
CA HIS A 68 15.52 -4.03 -15.28
C HIS A 68 14.73 -5.34 -15.28
N SER A 69 15.43 -6.45 -15.00
CA SER A 69 14.84 -7.79 -14.92
C SER A 69 14.25 -8.09 -13.54
N GLU A 70 14.79 -7.49 -12.48
CA GLU A 70 14.37 -7.68 -11.10
C GLU A 70 14.24 -6.33 -10.38
N ILE A 71 13.12 -6.11 -9.73
CA ILE A 71 12.84 -4.89 -8.98
C ILE A 71 12.27 -5.25 -7.61
N ILE A 72 12.87 -4.71 -6.56
CA ILE A 72 12.36 -4.82 -5.19
C ILE A 72 11.57 -3.55 -4.88
N VAL A 73 10.28 -3.71 -4.66
CA VAL A 73 9.36 -2.59 -4.38
C VAL A 73 8.95 -2.59 -2.92
N PHE A 74 9.10 -1.46 -2.25
CA PHE A 74 8.55 -1.26 -0.91
C PHE A 74 7.19 -0.58 -0.99
N ALA A 75 6.21 -1.16 -0.32
CA ALA A 75 4.84 -0.68 -0.26
C ALA A 75 4.34 -0.64 1.19
N SER A 76 3.33 0.20 1.47
CA SER A 76 2.75 0.27 2.81
C SER A 76 1.88 -0.96 3.08
N GLY A 77 2.11 -1.62 4.21
CA GLY A 77 1.24 -2.69 4.71
C GLY A 77 1.14 -3.90 3.79
N ASP A 78 -0.08 -4.26 3.42
CA ASP A 78 -0.34 -5.33 2.47
C ASP A 78 -0.36 -4.79 1.03
N PRO A 79 0.58 -5.23 0.16
CA PRO A 79 0.67 -4.73 -1.22
C PRO A 79 -0.56 -5.01 -2.10
N LEU A 80 -1.41 -5.98 -1.73
CA LEU A 80 -2.67 -6.27 -2.41
C LEU A 80 -3.86 -5.48 -1.86
N PHE A 81 -3.76 -4.98 -0.64
CA PHE A 81 -4.85 -4.24 -0.01
C PHE A 81 -4.88 -2.78 -0.48
N PHE A 82 -5.54 -2.53 -1.61
CA PHE A 82 -5.53 -1.24 -2.33
C PHE A 82 -4.12 -0.75 -2.69
N GLY A 83 -3.13 -1.64 -2.67
CA GLY A 83 -1.72 -1.34 -2.75
C GLY A 83 -1.15 -1.40 -4.18
N PHE A 84 0.15 -1.11 -4.29
CA PHE A 84 0.86 -0.96 -5.56
C PHE A 84 0.97 -2.26 -6.36
N ALA A 85 0.90 -3.44 -5.72
CA ALA A 85 0.91 -4.72 -6.41
C ALA A 85 -0.22 -4.84 -7.44
N ASN A 86 -1.42 -4.33 -7.11
CA ASN A 86 -2.55 -4.31 -8.05
C ASN A 86 -2.25 -3.48 -9.31
N THR A 87 -1.46 -2.42 -9.17
CA THR A 87 -1.06 -1.59 -10.31
C THR A 87 -0.03 -2.30 -11.17
N VAL A 88 0.96 -2.99 -10.56
CA VAL A 88 1.93 -3.80 -11.28
C VAL A 88 1.24 -4.92 -12.05
N MET A 89 0.35 -5.68 -11.42
CA MET A 89 -0.42 -6.76 -12.06
C MET A 89 -1.22 -6.28 -13.27
N ARG A 90 -1.82 -5.10 -13.18
CA ARG A 90 -2.62 -4.53 -14.28
C ARG A 90 -1.76 -4.00 -15.42
N LYS A 91 -0.63 -3.35 -15.11
CA LYS A 91 0.26 -2.73 -16.10
C LYS A 91 1.19 -3.75 -16.77
N LEU A 92 1.63 -4.76 -16.03
CA LEU A 92 2.59 -5.78 -16.45
C LEU A 92 2.04 -7.19 -16.17
N PRO A 93 1.00 -7.65 -16.89
CA PRO A 93 0.31 -8.91 -16.60
C PRO A 93 1.19 -10.16 -16.80
N SER A 94 2.30 -10.04 -17.52
CA SER A 94 3.28 -11.12 -17.72
C SER A 94 4.44 -11.12 -16.71
N ALA A 95 4.51 -10.14 -15.81
CA ALA A 95 5.55 -10.09 -14.81
C ALA A 95 5.34 -11.15 -13.73
N LYS A 96 6.42 -11.73 -13.23
CA LYS A 96 6.38 -12.56 -12.03
C LYS A 96 6.34 -11.66 -10.80
N ILE A 97 5.38 -11.90 -9.92
CA ILE A 97 5.24 -11.12 -8.68
C ILE A 97 5.38 -12.05 -7.48
N ILE A 98 6.23 -11.66 -6.55
CA ILE A 98 6.46 -12.33 -5.28
C ILE A 98 6.16 -11.30 -4.17
N LEU A 99 5.26 -11.67 -3.24
CA LEU A 99 4.76 -10.76 -2.22
C LEU A 99 5.27 -11.13 -0.84
N PHE A 100 5.66 -10.11 -0.08
CA PHE A 100 5.98 -10.19 1.34
C PHE A 100 5.08 -9.19 2.09
N PRO A 101 3.83 -9.56 2.39
CA PRO A 101 2.89 -8.64 3.01
C PRO A 101 3.16 -8.44 4.49
N THR A 102 2.72 -7.29 5.02
CA THR A 102 2.55 -7.06 6.44
C THR A 102 1.14 -6.54 6.72
N PHE A 103 0.80 -6.24 7.97
CA PHE A 103 -0.52 -5.73 8.32
C PHE A 103 -0.80 -4.39 7.63
N ASN A 104 -1.98 -4.27 7.01
CA ASN A 104 -2.45 -3.00 6.49
C ASN A 104 -2.91 -2.05 7.63
N SER A 105 -3.15 -0.79 7.31
CA SER A 105 -3.50 0.24 8.30
C SER A 105 -4.82 -0.02 9.03
N LEU A 106 -5.81 -0.65 8.38
CA LEU A 106 -7.07 -1.00 9.02
C LEU A 106 -6.90 -2.16 10.01
N GLN A 107 -6.11 -3.17 9.65
CA GLN A 107 -5.76 -4.24 10.57
C GLN A 107 -4.99 -3.71 11.78
N MET A 108 -4.01 -2.82 11.55
CA MET A 108 -3.25 -2.20 12.64
C MET A 108 -4.13 -1.36 13.57
N LEU A 109 -5.10 -0.63 13.01
CA LEU A 109 -6.08 0.11 13.80
C LEU A 109 -6.95 -0.84 14.63
N ALA A 110 -7.52 -1.87 13.99
CA ALA A 110 -8.35 -2.86 14.65
C ALA A 110 -7.61 -3.56 15.81
N HIS A 111 -6.34 -3.91 15.62
CA HIS A 111 -5.50 -4.48 16.69
C HIS A 111 -5.30 -3.51 17.86
N ARG A 112 -5.10 -2.21 17.59
CA ARG A 112 -4.91 -1.21 18.66
C ARG A 112 -6.14 -0.99 19.52
N ILE A 113 -7.33 -1.12 18.93
CA ILE A 113 -8.60 -0.92 19.63
C ILE A 113 -9.28 -2.23 20.01
N LEU A 114 -8.60 -3.38 19.80
CA LEU A 114 -9.09 -4.73 20.05
C LEU A 114 -10.45 -5.00 19.38
N LEU A 115 -10.61 -4.54 18.14
CA LEU A 115 -11.82 -4.70 17.35
C LEU A 115 -11.71 -5.91 16.44
N PRO A 116 -12.59 -6.93 16.57
CA PRO A 116 -12.72 -7.96 15.55
C PRO A 116 -13.16 -7.39 14.21
N TYR A 117 -12.48 -7.75 13.12
CA TYR A 117 -12.69 -7.13 11.79
C TYR A 117 -13.06 -8.11 10.68
N GLN A 118 -13.45 -9.33 11.01
CA GLN A 118 -13.88 -10.33 10.02
C GLN A 118 -15.12 -9.91 9.22
N GLU A 119 -15.97 -9.05 9.80
CA GLU A 119 -17.18 -8.53 9.15
C GLU A 119 -17.01 -7.10 8.64
N MET A 120 -15.78 -6.56 8.71
CA MET A 120 -15.50 -5.19 8.28
C MET A 120 -15.62 -5.08 6.75
N GLN A 121 -16.53 -4.21 6.30
CA GLN A 121 -16.54 -3.76 4.91
C GLN A 121 -15.39 -2.79 4.68
N THR A 122 -14.43 -3.15 3.86
CA THR A 122 -13.24 -2.32 3.61
C THR A 122 -13.39 -1.50 2.36
N LEU A 123 -13.07 -0.21 2.45
CA LEU A 123 -13.15 0.76 1.37
C LEU A 123 -11.88 1.60 1.30
N SER A 124 -11.61 2.14 0.12
CA SER A 124 -10.58 3.16 -0.05
C SER A 124 -11.17 4.40 -0.71
N LEU A 125 -11.03 5.53 -0.04
CA LEU A 125 -11.35 6.86 -0.58
C LEU A 125 -10.11 7.57 -1.12
N THR A 126 -8.92 6.97 -0.99
CA THR A 126 -7.66 7.56 -1.47
C THR A 126 -7.72 7.78 -2.98
N GLY A 127 -7.85 9.04 -3.41
CA GLY A 127 -7.97 9.41 -4.82
C GLY A 127 -9.21 8.82 -5.53
N ARG A 128 -10.28 8.49 -4.80
CA ARG A 128 -11.50 7.84 -5.32
C ARG A 128 -12.74 8.66 -4.97
N PRO A 129 -13.83 8.53 -5.76
CA PRO A 129 -15.10 9.18 -5.46
C PRO A 129 -15.77 8.56 -4.21
N TRP A 130 -16.87 9.19 -3.76
CA TRP A 130 -17.62 8.76 -2.57
C TRP A 130 -18.54 7.55 -2.81
N ASP A 131 -18.82 7.19 -4.05
CA ASP A 131 -19.87 6.23 -4.45
C ASP A 131 -19.85 4.91 -3.66
N ALA A 132 -18.66 4.34 -3.45
CA ALA A 132 -18.54 3.09 -2.69
C ALA A 132 -18.88 3.29 -1.21
N PHE A 133 -18.52 4.44 -0.63
CA PHE A 133 -18.84 4.80 0.74
C PHE A 133 -20.31 5.10 0.91
N ASP A 134 -20.88 5.90 0.02
CA ASP A 134 -22.31 6.20 0.00
C ASP A 134 -23.16 4.93 -0.11
N SER A 135 -22.74 4.01 -0.98
CA SER A 135 -23.40 2.71 -1.12
C SER A 135 -23.33 1.88 0.17
N ALA A 136 -22.22 1.93 0.91
CA ALA A 136 -22.10 1.24 2.19
C ALA A 136 -23.02 1.86 3.26
N LEU A 137 -23.14 3.19 3.29
CA LEU A 137 -24.08 3.88 4.18
C LEU A 137 -25.54 3.53 3.84
N ILE A 138 -25.91 3.54 2.57
CA ILE A 138 -27.27 3.19 2.11
C ILE A 138 -27.62 1.75 2.50
N ARG A 139 -26.67 0.80 2.41
CA ARG A 139 -26.88 -0.59 2.85
C ARG A 139 -26.99 -0.75 4.37
N GLY A 140 -26.53 0.23 5.13
CA GLY A 140 -26.47 0.15 6.59
C GLY A 140 -25.36 -0.80 7.09
N ASP A 141 -24.20 -0.83 6.41
CA ASP A 141 -23.07 -1.66 6.81
C ASP A 141 -22.62 -1.28 8.22
N LYS A 142 -22.60 -2.25 9.15
CA LYS A 142 -22.38 -1.98 10.59
C LYS A 142 -20.95 -1.62 10.95
N LEU A 143 -20.00 -2.07 10.16
CA LEU A 143 -18.57 -1.81 10.39
C LEU A 143 -17.90 -1.52 9.05
N ILE A 144 -17.47 -0.28 8.88
CA ILE A 144 -16.83 0.19 7.65
C ILE A 144 -15.41 0.66 7.98
N GLY A 145 -14.43 -0.01 7.39
CA GLY A 145 -13.02 0.40 7.45
C GLY A 145 -12.66 1.20 6.21
N VAL A 146 -12.18 2.43 6.40
CA VAL A 146 -11.95 3.36 5.30
C VAL A 146 -10.50 3.81 5.24
N LEU A 147 -9.84 3.66 4.08
CA LEU A 147 -8.58 4.33 3.80
C LEU A 147 -8.86 5.76 3.36
N THR A 148 -8.20 6.70 4.00
CA THR A 148 -8.39 8.16 3.85
C THR A 148 -7.27 8.80 3.02
N ASP A 149 -7.48 10.05 2.60
CA ASP A 149 -6.47 10.90 2.00
C ASP A 149 -6.50 12.33 2.61
N ARG A 150 -5.86 13.29 1.94
CA ARG A 150 -5.80 14.67 2.43
C ARG A 150 -7.12 15.43 2.32
N GLU A 151 -8.00 15.02 1.41
CA GLU A 151 -9.31 15.63 1.16
C GLU A 151 -10.40 14.87 1.91
N LYS A 152 -10.36 13.54 1.81
CA LYS A 152 -11.31 12.65 2.48
C LYS A 152 -10.75 12.22 3.83
N THR A 153 -10.82 13.16 4.76
CA THR A 153 -10.35 13.03 6.13
C THR A 153 -11.42 12.38 7.02
N PRO A 154 -11.09 11.92 8.24
CA PRO A 154 -12.11 11.47 9.19
C PRO A 154 -13.23 12.51 9.44
N ALA A 155 -12.90 13.80 9.45
CA ALA A 155 -13.89 14.86 9.63
C ALA A 155 -14.86 14.98 8.45
N THR A 156 -14.36 14.93 7.21
CA THR A 156 -15.23 14.96 6.01
C THR A 156 -16.06 13.69 5.87
N ILE A 157 -15.52 12.53 6.30
CA ILE A 157 -16.28 11.28 6.38
C ILE A 157 -17.42 11.40 7.38
N ALA A 158 -17.16 11.91 8.59
CA ALA A 158 -18.20 12.13 9.59
C ALA A 158 -19.29 13.09 9.06
N ALA A 159 -18.90 14.21 8.45
CA ALA A 159 -19.86 15.12 7.81
C ALA A 159 -20.71 14.43 6.75
N ARG A 160 -20.09 13.58 5.92
CA ARG A 160 -20.80 12.79 4.91
C ARG A 160 -21.80 11.81 5.54
N MET A 161 -21.44 11.18 6.65
CA MET A 161 -22.34 10.27 7.38
C MET A 161 -23.59 11.01 7.91
N LEU A 162 -23.43 12.24 8.43
CA LEU A 162 -24.56 13.05 8.86
C LEU A 162 -25.55 13.35 7.73
N GLU A 163 -25.07 13.56 6.48
CA GLU A 163 -25.93 13.75 5.31
C GLU A 163 -26.83 12.52 5.03
N TYR A 164 -26.41 11.33 5.45
CA TYR A 164 -27.17 10.08 5.34
C TYR A 164 -27.97 9.73 6.62
N GLY A 165 -28.00 10.64 7.60
CA GLY A 165 -28.78 10.45 8.83
C GLY A 165 -28.12 9.56 9.88
N TYR A 166 -26.82 9.43 9.85
CA TYR A 166 -26.03 8.79 10.91
C TYR A 166 -25.66 9.85 11.96
N ASP A 167 -25.97 9.59 13.24
CA ASP A 167 -25.72 10.48 14.38
C ASP A 167 -24.38 10.12 15.07
#